data_0487ba9f47166ed5ad7fb855a0a9817e
#
_entry.id   0487ba9f47166ed5ad7fb855a0a9817e
#
_cell.length_a   1.000
_cell.length_b   1.000
_cell.length_c   1.000
_cell.angle_alpha   90.00
_cell.angle_beta   90.00
_cell.angle_gamma   90.00
#
_symmetry.space_group_name_H-M   'P 1'
#
loop_
_entity.id
_entity.type
_entity.pdbx_description
1 polymer ?
#
loop_
_entity_poly.entity_id
_entity_poly.type
_entity_poly.pdbx_seq_one_letter_code
_entity_poly.pdbx_strand_id
1 'polypeptide(L)'
;MKRLLAALLLLAAANAAAGEKSVSLERDFGTLYGTLLTPGEGAETVAVIIAGSGPTPRNGNTNNYLYLAQELEKAGIATLRYDKRSIGSSKFDVPDKMADATLDDFIGDAAAWAEYLSRQDFRRIVLIGHSEGALIAFCAAQQCPEINAVISLAGAGYPLDEILQLQ
;
A
#
# COMPACT_ATOMS: atom_id res chain seq x y z
N MET A 1 -4.26 -46.07 36.36
CA MET A 1 -4.16 -44.61 36.57
C MET A 1 -3.39 -44.04 35.37
N LYS A 2 -4.09 -43.53 34.36
CA LYS A 2 -3.50 -42.94 33.15
C LYS A 2 -3.45 -41.41 33.35
N ARG A 3 -2.25 -40.85 33.43
CA ARG A 3 -2.04 -39.41 33.51
C ARG A 3 -2.15 -38.82 32.09
N LEU A 4 -3.20 -38.03 31.81
CA LEU A 4 -3.29 -37.17 30.64
C LEU A 4 -2.34 -35.98 30.86
N LEU A 5 -1.28 -35.88 30.04
CA LEU A 5 -0.54 -34.65 29.88
C LEU A 5 -1.28 -33.78 28.86
N ALA A 6 -1.89 -32.70 29.31
CA ALA A 6 -2.40 -31.64 28.44
C ALA A 6 -1.23 -30.78 28.04
N ALA A 7 -0.83 -30.85 26.79
CA ALA A 7 0.13 -29.92 26.20
C ALA A 7 -0.57 -28.60 25.90
N LEU A 8 -0.27 -27.58 26.70
CA LEU A 8 -0.69 -26.19 26.43
C LEU A 8 0.20 -25.66 25.30
N LEU A 9 -0.32 -25.59 24.07
CA LEU A 9 0.33 -24.82 23.00
C LEU A 9 0.10 -23.33 23.32
N LEU A 10 1.12 -22.65 23.85
CA LEU A 10 1.18 -21.18 23.80
C LEU A 10 1.43 -20.78 22.34
N LEU A 11 0.40 -20.32 21.64
CA LEU A 11 0.61 -19.50 20.46
C LEU A 11 1.22 -18.18 20.94
N ALA A 12 2.52 -18.01 20.73
CA ALA A 12 3.15 -16.71 20.82
C ALA A 12 2.64 -15.89 19.63
N ALA A 13 1.63 -15.04 19.84
CA ALA A 13 1.33 -13.97 18.91
C ALA A 13 2.61 -13.11 18.80
N ALA A 14 3.20 -13.07 17.63
CA ALA A 14 4.30 -12.17 17.35
C ALA A 14 3.73 -10.74 17.36
N ASN A 15 3.87 -10.06 18.50
CA ASN A 15 3.47 -8.67 18.64
C ASN A 15 4.28 -7.82 17.66
N ALA A 16 3.62 -7.29 16.64
CA ALA A 16 4.22 -6.27 15.79
C ALA A 16 4.48 -5.03 16.67
N ALA A 17 5.75 -4.71 16.91
CA ALA A 17 6.13 -3.50 17.63
C ALA A 17 5.59 -2.27 16.87
N ALA A 18 5.10 -1.26 17.61
CA ALA A 18 4.75 0.04 17.02
C ALA A 18 5.94 0.63 16.30
N GLY A 19 5.73 1.22 15.14
CA GLY A 19 6.76 1.96 14.42
C GLY A 19 6.82 1.71 12.93
N GLU A 20 7.79 2.34 12.30
CA GLU A 20 8.07 2.24 10.86
C GLU A 20 8.99 1.06 10.55
N LYS A 21 8.60 0.27 9.56
CA LYS A 21 9.40 -0.81 8.99
C LYS A 21 9.56 -0.61 7.50
N SER A 22 10.80 -0.64 7.00
CA SER A 22 11.05 -0.72 5.57
C SER A 22 10.62 -2.08 5.04
N VAL A 23 9.89 -2.07 3.93
CA VAL A 23 9.42 -3.27 3.24
C VAL A 23 9.76 -3.17 1.76
N SER A 24 9.92 -4.33 1.12
CA SER A 24 10.19 -4.41 -0.31
C SER A 24 9.36 -5.50 -0.98
N LEU A 25 9.11 -5.32 -2.26
CA LEU A 25 8.33 -6.24 -3.09
C LEU A 25 9.05 -6.42 -4.43
N GLU A 26 9.48 -7.64 -4.70
CA GLU A 26 10.10 -8.01 -5.96
C GLU A 26 9.06 -8.04 -7.08
N ARG A 27 9.39 -7.45 -8.21
CA ARG A 27 8.61 -7.40 -9.44
C ARG A 27 9.51 -7.75 -10.63
N ASP A 28 8.91 -8.06 -11.77
CA ASP A 28 9.66 -8.46 -12.99
C ASP A 28 10.62 -7.38 -13.52
N PHE A 29 10.37 -6.12 -13.16
CA PHE A 29 11.16 -4.98 -13.60
C PHE A 29 12.23 -4.54 -12.57
N GLY A 30 12.20 -5.05 -11.35
CA GLY A 30 13.04 -4.63 -10.23
C GLY A 30 12.26 -4.66 -8.90
N THR A 31 12.72 -3.90 -7.92
CA THR A 31 12.16 -3.93 -6.57
C THR A 31 11.39 -2.65 -6.23
N LEU A 32 10.16 -2.80 -5.77
CA LEU A 32 9.41 -1.72 -5.12
C LEU A 32 9.76 -1.64 -3.63
N TYR A 33 9.94 -0.42 -3.14
CA TYR A 33 10.22 -0.15 -1.73
C TYR A 33 9.11 0.67 -1.08
N GLY A 34 8.76 0.29 0.14
CA GLY A 34 7.73 0.94 0.93
C GLY A 34 8.13 1.10 2.39
N THR A 35 7.28 1.80 3.12
CA THR A 35 7.33 1.93 4.57
C THR A 35 5.98 1.50 5.14
N LEU A 36 5.99 0.45 5.94
CA LEU A 36 4.85 0.02 6.74
C LEU A 36 4.95 0.68 8.12
N LEU A 37 3.95 1.49 8.46
CA LEU A 37 3.80 2.12 9.77
C LEU A 37 2.69 1.40 10.52
N THR A 38 2.99 0.89 11.72
CA THR A 38 2.04 0.13 12.54
C THR A 38 1.82 0.82 13.88
N PRO A 39 0.56 0.99 14.32
CA PRO A 39 0.21 1.60 15.60
C PRO A 39 0.31 0.58 16.74
N GLY A 40 1.45 -0.01 17.00
CA GLY A 40 1.58 -0.99 18.07
C GLY A 40 0.73 -2.26 17.87
N GLU A 41 0.41 -2.93 18.97
CA GLU A 41 -0.29 -4.22 18.93
C GLU A 41 -1.74 -4.11 18.42
N GLY A 42 -2.14 -5.06 17.56
CA GLY A 42 -3.53 -5.31 17.26
C GLY A 42 -4.15 -4.45 16.15
N ALA A 43 -3.37 -3.81 15.29
CA ALA A 43 -3.93 -3.17 14.10
C ALA A 43 -4.58 -4.22 13.17
N GLU A 44 -5.90 -4.23 13.11
CA GLU A 44 -6.64 -5.14 12.23
C GLU A 44 -6.77 -4.60 10.79
N THR A 45 -6.60 -3.30 10.61
CA THR A 45 -6.76 -2.62 9.33
C THR A 45 -5.44 -2.01 8.88
N VAL A 46 -5.11 -2.20 7.62
CA VAL A 46 -4.01 -1.52 6.95
C VAL A 46 -4.49 -0.76 5.74
N ALA A 47 -4.02 0.48 5.57
CA ALA A 47 -4.31 1.33 4.42
C ALA A 47 -3.08 1.47 3.53
N VAL A 48 -3.21 1.15 2.24
CA VAL A 48 -2.19 1.43 1.22
C VAL A 48 -2.43 2.82 0.65
N ILE A 49 -1.49 3.72 0.80
CA ILE A 49 -1.58 5.09 0.27
C ILE A 49 -0.95 5.11 -1.13
N ILE A 50 -1.76 5.41 -2.14
CA ILE A 50 -1.38 5.43 -3.55
C ILE A 50 -1.27 6.88 -4.01
N ALA A 51 -0.08 7.27 -4.41
CA ALA A 51 0.24 8.62 -4.84
C ALA A 51 -0.46 8.99 -6.17
N GLY A 52 -0.67 10.28 -6.37
CA GLY A 52 -1.16 10.86 -7.62
C GLY A 52 -0.14 10.78 -8.76
N SER A 53 -0.43 11.46 -9.88
CA SER A 53 0.40 11.48 -11.08
C SER A 53 1.80 12.06 -10.81
N GLY A 54 2.72 11.72 -11.71
CA GLY A 54 4.09 12.22 -11.71
C GLY A 54 5.03 11.54 -10.69
N PRO A 55 6.26 12.05 -10.56
CA PRO A 55 7.33 11.47 -9.76
C PRO A 55 7.16 11.78 -8.27
N THR A 56 6.17 11.19 -7.66
CA THR A 56 5.82 11.44 -6.26
C THR A 56 6.44 10.37 -5.35
N PRO A 57 7.31 10.74 -4.39
CA PRO A 57 7.88 9.81 -3.43
C PRO A 57 6.83 9.35 -2.41
N ARG A 58 7.11 8.26 -1.68
CA ARG A 58 6.20 7.65 -0.71
C ARG A 58 5.64 8.59 0.35
N ASN A 59 6.36 9.65 0.69
CA ASN A 59 5.92 10.64 1.67
C ASN A 59 5.11 11.79 1.06
N GLY A 60 5.03 11.85 -0.28
CA GLY A 60 4.50 13.01 -0.99
C GLY A 60 5.51 14.15 -1.09
N ASN A 61 5.30 15.09 -2.00
CA ASN A 61 6.23 16.21 -2.23
C ASN A 61 6.32 17.18 -1.05
N THR A 62 5.27 17.26 -0.22
CA THR A 62 5.19 18.12 0.98
C THR A 62 4.98 17.32 2.27
N ASN A 63 5.37 16.05 2.28
CA ASN A 63 5.12 15.09 3.36
C ASN A 63 3.62 14.85 3.66
N ASN A 64 2.73 15.21 2.76
CA ASN A 64 1.29 15.06 2.95
C ASN A 64 0.87 13.60 3.19
N TYR A 65 1.47 12.62 2.51
CA TYR A 65 1.19 11.20 2.76
C TYR A 65 1.82 10.71 4.07
N LEU A 66 2.96 11.28 4.48
CA LEU A 66 3.54 10.99 5.79
C LEU A 66 2.60 11.46 6.91
N TYR A 67 2.11 12.69 6.82
CA TYR A 67 1.17 13.22 7.82
C TYR A 67 -0.15 12.44 7.85
N LEU A 68 -0.70 12.08 6.68
CA LEU A 68 -1.89 11.21 6.61
C LEU A 68 -1.63 9.87 7.31
N ALA A 69 -0.49 9.24 7.07
CA ALA A 69 -0.13 7.97 7.69
C ALA A 69 -0.01 8.10 9.21
N GLN A 70 0.59 9.18 9.71
CA GLN A 70 0.71 9.45 11.15
C GLN A 70 -0.65 9.68 11.83
N GLU A 71 -1.59 10.36 11.16
CA GLU A 71 -2.93 10.54 11.71
C GLU A 71 -3.73 9.23 11.71
N LEU A 72 -3.57 8.39 10.69
CA LEU A 72 -4.17 7.06 10.65
C LEU A 72 -3.58 6.14 11.73
N GLU A 73 -2.27 6.20 11.98
CA GLU A 73 -1.61 5.49 13.07
C GLU A 73 -2.21 5.84 14.43
N LYS A 74 -2.42 7.12 14.71
CA LYS A 74 -3.07 7.59 15.95
C LYS A 74 -4.50 7.06 16.09
N ALA A 75 -5.16 6.79 14.97
CA ALA A 75 -6.49 6.18 14.90
C ALA A 75 -6.47 4.65 14.97
N GLY A 76 -5.31 4.02 15.17
CA GLY A 76 -5.17 2.56 15.26
C GLY A 76 -5.14 1.85 13.91
N ILE A 77 -4.88 2.56 12.81
CA ILE A 77 -4.83 2.01 11.46
C ILE A 77 -3.38 1.96 10.97
N ALA A 78 -2.90 0.79 10.61
CA ALA A 78 -1.61 0.64 9.96
C ALA A 78 -1.63 1.24 8.54
N THR A 79 -0.48 1.71 8.06
CA THR A 79 -0.38 2.27 6.71
C THR A 79 0.84 1.75 5.97
N LEU A 80 0.68 1.50 4.68
CA LEU A 80 1.76 1.28 3.74
C LEU A 80 1.85 2.46 2.78
N ARG A 81 3.01 3.11 2.73
CA ARG A 81 3.40 4.11 1.72
C ARG A 81 4.53 3.54 0.89
N TYR A 82 4.46 3.62 -0.42
CA TYR A 82 5.50 3.08 -1.30
C TYR A 82 5.95 4.09 -2.35
N ASP A 83 7.20 3.99 -2.76
CA ASP A 83 7.72 4.74 -3.90
C ASP A 83 7.19 4.11 -5.19
N LYS A 84 6.59 4.91 -6.06
CA LYS A 84 6.20 4.46 -7.40
C LYS A 84 7.45 3.98 -8.17
N ARG A 85 7.26 3.25 -9.23
CA ARG A 85 8.33 2.80 -10.14
C ARG A 85 9.27 3.96 -10.48
N SER A 86 10.56 3.73 -10.44
CA SER A 86 11.68 4.68 -10.67
C SER A 86 11.77 5.86 -9.70
N ILE A 87 10.94 5.90 -8.65
CA ILE A 87 10.96 6.97 -7.66
C ILE A 87 11.65 6.49 -6.39
N GLY A 88 12.37 7.39 -5.73
CA GLY A 88 12.99 7.14 -4.45
C GLY A 88 13.92 5.92 -4.47
N SER A 89 13.55 4.90 -3.70
CA SER A 89 14.28 3.63 -3.62
C SER A 89 13.82 2.59 -4.65
N SER A 90 12.64 2.76 -5.26
CA SER A 90 12.05 1.83 -6.25
C SER A 90 12.67 2.05 -7.63
N LYS A 91 13.94 1.68 -7.79
CA LYS A 91 14.67 1.85 -9.04
C LYS A 91 14.56 0.61 -9.91
N PHE A 92 14.52 0.83 -11.22
CA PHE A 92 14.65 -0.26 -12.18
C PHE A 92 16.08 -0.76 -12.28
N ASP A 93 16.23 -2.05 -12.51
CA ASP A 93 17.53 -2.64 -12.89
C ASP A 93 17.99 -2.15 -14.27
N VAL A 94 17.02 -1.71 -15.12
CA VAL A 94 17.28 -1.14 -16.45
C VAL A 94 16.60 0.24 -16.54
N PRO A 95 17.35 1.36 -16.56
CA PRO A 95 16.80 2.72 -16.49
C PRO A 95 15.80 3.09 -17.61
N ASP A 96 15.94 2.54 -18.80
CA ASP A 96 15.11 2.90 -19.96
C ASP A 96 13.68 2.33 -19.92
N LYS A 97 13.40 1.37 -19.03
CA LYS A 97 12.05 0.77 -18.91
C LYS A 97 11.01 1.69 -18.25
N MET A 98 11.40 2.80 -17.66
CA MET A 98 10.45 3.74 -17.05
C MET A 98 9.58 4.45 -18.09
N ALA A 99 10.11 4.76 -19.24
CA ALA A 99 9.37 5.46 -20.31
C ALA A 99 8.18 4.64 -20.84
N ASP A 100 8.20 3.31 -20.61
CA ASP A 100 7.20 2.36 -21.08
C ASP A 100 6.17 2.02 -20.00
N ALA A 101 6.29 2.56 -18.77
CA ALA A 101 5.36 2.27 -17.68
C ALA A 101 3.95 2.79 -18.00
N THR A 102 3.00 1.90 -17.97
CA THR A 102 1.59 2.16 -18.25
C THR A 102 0.78 2.31 -16.96
N LEU A 103 -0.47 2.75 -17.08
CA LEU A 103 -1.40 2.77 -15.95
C LEU A 103 -1.61 1.36 -15.37
N ASP A 104 -1.68 0.34 -16.22
CA ASP A 104 -1.85 -1.06 -15.81
C ASP A 104 -0.68 -1.56 -14.94
N ASP A 105 0.52 -1.06 -15.19
CA ASP A 105 1.68 -1.36 -14.34
C ASP A 105 1.52 -0.83 -12.92
N PHE A 106 1.01 0.40 -12.77
CA PHE A 106 0.74 0.99 -11.45
C PHE A 106 -0.43 0.32 -10.73
N ILE A 107 -1.45 -0.11 -11.48
CA ILE A 107 -2.57 -0.90 -10.97
C ILE A 107 -2.06 -2.24 -10.44
N GLY A 108 -1.25 -2.94 -11.22
CA GLY A 108 -0.63 -4.20 -10.81
C GLY A 108 0.29 -4.07 -9.60
N ASP A 109 0.99 -2.95 -9.44
CA ASP A 109 1.82 -2.68 -8.25
C ASP A 109 0.96 -2.47 -6.99
N ALA A 110 -0.14 -1.73 -7.11
CA ALA A 110 -1.06 -1.52 -6.00
C ALA A 110 -1.73 -2.83 -5.55
N ALA A 111 -2.17 -3.65 -6.50
CA ALA A 111 -2.72 -4.98 -6.23
C ALA A 111 -1.68 -5.89 -5.56
N ALA A 112 -0.44 -5.91 -6.05
CA ALA A 112 0.63 -6.72 -5.46
C ALA A 112 1.00 -6.29 -4.04
N TRP A 113 0.93 -5.00 -3.70
CA TRP A 113 1.07 -4.54 -2.32
C TRP A 113 -0.10 -5.00 -1.43
N ALA A 114 -1.34 -5.01 -1.95
CA ALA A 114 -2.48 -5.56 -1.22
C ALA A 114 -2.31 -7.07 -0.98
N GLU A 115 -1.89 -7.84 -1.98
CA GLU A 115 -1.56 -9.25 -1.81
C GLU A 115 -0.42 -9.49 -0.82
N TYR A 116 0.62 -8.65 -0.82
CA TYR A 116 1.69 -8.73 0.17
C TYR A 116 1.14 -8.56 1.59
N LEU A 117 0.25 -7.59 1.79
CA LEU A 117 -0.36 -7.30 3.09
C LEU A 117 -1.37 -8.37 3.52
N SER A 118 -2.05 -9.04 2.60
CA SER A 118 -2.99 -10.13 2.93
C SER A 118 -2.29 -11.35 3.54
N ARG A 119 -0.99 -11.47 3.36
CA ARG A 119 -0.15 -12.50 3.97
C ARG A 119 0.41 -12.09 5.35
N GLN A 120 0.07 -10.89 5.81
CA GLN A 120 0.37 -10.38 7.14
C GLN A 120 -0.88 -10.55 8.03
N ASP A 121 -0.78 -10.17 9.30
CA ASP A 121 -1.87 -10.36 10.29
C ASP A 121 -2.98 -9.29 10.19
N PHE A 122 -3.20 -8.68 9.01
CA PHE A 122 -4.28 -7.72 8.80
C PHE A 122 -5.56 -8.39 8.32
N ARG A 123 -6.69 -8.01 8.91
CA ARG A 123 -8.04 -8.50 8.53
C ARG A 123 -8.69 -7.67 7.44
N ARG A 124 -8.28 -6.41 7.31
CA ARG A 124 -8.86 -5.46 6.36
C ARG A 124 -7.76 -4.69 5.65
N ILE A 125 -7.84 -4.68 4.33
CA ILE A 125 -6.95 -3.91 3.45
C ILE A 125 -7.77 -2.84 2.76
N VAL A 126 -7.39 -1.58 2.94
CA VAL A 126 -8.04 -0.41 2.35
C VAL A 126 -7.05 0.26 1.41
N LEU A 127 -7.48 0.65 0.22
CA LEU A 127 -6.67 1.51 -0.65
C LEU A 127 -7.11 2.96 -0.47
N ILE A 128 -6.16 3.86 -0.26
CA ILE A 128 -6.38 5.31 -0.23
C ILE A 128 -5.66 5.91 -1.43
N GLY A 129 -6.39 6.21 -2.48
CA GLY A 129 -5.83 6.77 -3.71
C GLY A 129 -6.01 8.29 -3.78
N HIS A 130 -4.94 9.02 -4.09
CA HIS A 130 -4.98 10.46 -4.30
C HIS A 130 -4.89 10.79 -5.79
N SER A 131 -5.81 11.61 -6.33
CA SER A 131 -5.82 12.04 -7.73
C SER A 131 -5.80 10.83 -8.69
N GLU A 132 -4.80 10.67 -9.57
CA GLU A 132 -4.59 9.47 -10.40
C GLU A 132 -4.57 8.17 -9.57
N GLY A 133 -4.00 8.23 -8.36
CA GLY A 133 -3.98 7.09 -7.43
C GLY A 133 -5.36 6.60 -7.04
N ALA A 134 -6.40 7.44 -7.11
CA ALA A 134 -7.78 7.00 -6.88
C ALA A 134 -8.27 6.09 -8.01
N LEU A 135 -7.97 6.41 -9.27
CA LEU A 135 -8.27 5.53 -10.41
C LEU A 135 -7.53 4.21 -10.28
N ILE A 136 -6.22 4.26 -9.96
CA ILE A 136 -5.40 3.08 -9.71
C ILE A 136 -6.04 2.20 -8.61
N ALA A 137 -6.47 2.81 -7.50
CA ALA A 137 -7.09 2.10 -6.39
C ALA A 137 -8.39 1.39 -6.79
N PHE A 138 -9.26 2.04 -7.55
CA PHE A 138 -10.51 1.44 -8.03
C PHE A 138 -10.23 0.26 -8.99
N CYS A 139 -9.30 0.42 -9.92
CA CYS A 139 -8.94 -0.64 -10.86
C CYS A 139 -8.25 -1.82 -10.16
N ALA A 140 -7.37 -1.55 -9.19
CA ALA A 140 -6.73 -2.60 -8.40
C ALA A 140 -7.75 -3.39 -7.57
N ALA A 141 -8.76 -2.73 -6.99
CA ALA A 141 -9.80 -3.39 -6.22
C ALA A 141 -10.69 -4.31 -7.07
N GLN A 142 -10.77 -4.11 -8.38
CA GLN A 142 -11.46 -5.03 -9.29
C GLN A 142 -10.64 -6.30 -9.59
N GLN A 143 -9.33 -6.25 -9.42
CA GLN A 143 -8.40 -7.34 -9.75
C GLN A 143 -7.96 -8.14 -8.52
N CYS A 144 -8.07 -7.57 -7.33
CA CYS A 144 -7.54 -8.13 -6.08
C CYS A 144 -8.67 -8.25 -5.04
N PRO A 145 -9.22 -9.44 -4.82
CA PRO A 145 -10.35 -9.68 -3.90
C PRO A 145 -10.00 -9.46 -2.42
N GLU A 146 -8.73 -9.37 -2.08
CA GLU A 146 -8.23 -9.08 -0.75
C GLU A 146 -8.49 -7.63 -0.33
N ILE A 147 -8.78 -6.72 -1.28
CA ILE A 147 -9.05 -5.32 -1.01
C ILE A 147 -10.50 -5.16 -0.55
N ASN A 148 -10.69 -4.66 0.67
CA ASN A 148 -12.00 -4.55 1.30
C ASN A 148 -12.71 -3.21 1.04
N ALA A 149 -11.94 -2.14 0.80
CA ALA A 149 -12.50 -0.82 0.55
C ALA A 149 -11.52 0.09 -0.21
N VAL A 150 -12.06 1.10 -0.87
CA VAL A 150 -11.30 2.17 -1.54
C VAL A 150 -11.78 3.53 -1.03
N ILE A 151 -10.82 4.39 -0.71
CA ILE A 151 -11.04 5.79 -0.38
C ILE A 151 -10.42 6.64 -1.50
N SER A 152 -11.23 7.46 -2.14
CA SER A 152 -10.82 8.39 -3.18
C SER A 152 -10.59 9.78 -2.59
N LEU A 153 -9.36 10.28 -2.68
CA LEU A 153 -9.00 11.64 -2.30
C LEU A 153 -8.73 12.46 -3.57
N ALA A 154 -9.58 13.42 -3.85
CA ALA A 154 -9.50 14.26 -5.06
C ALA A 154 -9.37 13.43 -6.35
N GLY A 155 -9.98 12.26 -6.39
CA GLY A 155 -10.04 11.42 -7.58
C GLY A 155 -10.95 12.04 -8.65
N ALA A 156 -10.67 11.69 -9.90
CA ALA A 156 -11.44 12.13 -11.05
C ALA A 156 -12.87 11.61 -10.99
N GLY A 157 -13.85 12.50 -11.09
CA GLY A 157 -15.27 12.15 -11.20
C GLY A 157 -15.75 11.98 -12.65
N TYR A 158 -14.88 12.17 -13.63
CA TYR A 158 -15.14 12.08 -15.07
C TYR A 158 -14.10 11.19 -15.76
N PRO A 159 -14.37 10.70 -16.98
CA PRO A 159 -13.39 10.03 -17.80
C PRO A 159 -12.09 10.83 -17.93
N LEU A 160 -10.96 10.14 -18.00
CA LEU A 160 -9.64 10.80 -17.97
C LEU A 160 -9.41 11.77 -19.15
N ASP A 161 -9.94 11.41 -20.32
CA ASP A 161 -9.89 12.25 -21.54
C ASP A 161 -10.68 13.55 -21.38
N GLU A 162 -11.83 13.53 -20.70
CA GLU A 162 -12.60 14.75 -20.38
C GLU A 162 -11.86 15.64 -19.38
N ILE A 163 -11.20 15.04 -18.37
CA ILE A 163 -10.44 15.79 -17.37
C ILE A 163 -9.23 16.47 -17.98
N LEU A 164 -8.52 15.78 -18.88
CA LEU A 164 -7.35 16.36 -19.57
C LEU A 164 -7.73 17.56 -20.49
N GLN A 165 -8.99 17.65 -20.91
CA GLN A 165 -9.49 18.81 -21.67
C GLN A 165 -9.85 19.99 -20.77
N LEU A 166 -10.09 19.77 -19.46
CA LEU A 166 -10.47 20.79 -18.50
C LEU A 166 -9.29 21.42 -17.76
N GLN A 167 -8.08 20.87 -17.88
CA GLN A 167 -6.82 21.35 -17.29
C GLN A 167 -6.03 22.21 -18.29
#